data_5f2cad4c24f8a11b00e6ccfe9f25f02a
#
_entry.id   5f2cad4c24f8a11b00e6ccfe9f25f02a
#
_cell.length_a   1.000
_cell.length_b   1.000
_cell.length_c   1.000
_cell.angle_alpha   90.00
_cell.angle_beta   90.00
_cell.angle_gamma   90.00
#
_symmetry.space_group_name_H-M   'P 1'
#
loop_
_entity.id
_entity.type
_entity.pdbx_description
1 polymer ?
#
loop_
_entity_poly.entity_id
_entity_poly.type
_entity_poly.pdbx_seq_one_letter_code
_entity_poly.pdbx_strand_id
1 'polypeptide(L)'
;MGLTTAVRRAVTGTTLAAALAVLGTGCGGQDGTGGQDGAPASTPGSATVSRTPGPGGGGTADRVVYFSAAPKGPLDGHQVLHDQAEVDRYAAQFAERDPQARTRIEDAGRTTDFTSEVLVGWTATTGCSAATSAALTVSGDRLGLQVSQPKPPPECVAAFRVSVVFQVARERIPAQPVFG
;
A
#
# COMPACT_ATOMS: atom_id res chain seq x y z
N MET A 1 29.79 -7.96 -43.38
CA MET A 1 29.68 -9.42 -43.19
C MET A 1 29.89 -9.69 -41.69
N GLY A 2 28.84 -9.89 -40.93
CA GLY A 2 28.90 -10.14 -39.49
C GLY A 2 27.81 -11.13 -39.11
N LEU A 3 28.22 -12.31 -38.65
CA LEU A 3 27.39 -13.44 -38.30
C LEU A 3 26.67 -13.18 -36.95
N THR A 4 25.35 -13.29 -36.93
CA THR A 4 24.52 -13.30 -35.77
C THR A 4 24.37 -14.72 -35.24
N THR A 5 24.90 -14.99 -34.05
CA THR A 5 24.77 -16.31 -33.39
C THR A 5 23.56 -16.26 -32.46
N ALA A 6 22.50 -16.97 -32.82
CA ALA A 6 21.31 -17.16 -31.99
C ALA A 6 21.54 -18.32 -31.02
N VAL A 7 21.56 -18.06 -29.72
CA VAL A 7 21.59 -19.08 -28.66
C VAL A 7 20.17 -19.37 -28.19
N ARG A 8 19.62 -20.50 -28.62
CA ARG A 8 18.37 -21.05 -28.05
C ARG A 8 18.75 -21.85 -26.79
N ARG A 9 18.24 -21.43 -25.64
CA ARG A 9 18.21 -22.25 -24.42
C ARG A 9 16.80 -22.82 -24.24
N ALA A 10 16.69 -24.11 -24.43
CA ALA A 10 15.55 -24.92 -24.01
C ALA A 10 15.69 -25.20 -22.51
N VAL A 11 14.66 -24.89 -21.74
CA VAL A 11 14.54 -25.29 -20.33
C VAL A 11 13.40 -26.29 -20.24
N THR A 12 13.77 -27.52 -19.95
CA THR A 12 12.90 -28.66 -19.73
C THR A 12 12.20 -28.57 -18.39
N GLY A 13 10.89 -28.81 -18.37
CA GLY A 13 10.07 -28.80 -17.18
C GLY A 13 10.35 -29.99 -16.25
N THR A 14 10.07 -29.77 -14.97
CA THR A 14 9.92 -30.83 -13.99
C THR A 14 8.68 -30.51 -13.14
N THR A 15 7.62 -31.25 -13.35
CA THR A 15 6.40 -31.27 -12.55
C THR A 15 6.65 -32.07 -11.28
N LEU A 16 6.45 -31.47 -10.12
CA LEU A 16 6.31 -32.19 -8.84
C LEU A 16 4.93 -31.91 -8.26
N ALA A 17 4.08 -32.93 -8.30
CA ALA A 17 2.82 -32.98 -7.60
C ALA A 17 3.05 -33.50 -6.18
N ALA A 18 2.65 -32.76 -5.15
CA ALA A 18 2.53 -33.24 -3.79
C ALA A 18 1.16 -32.89 -3.23
N ALA A 19 0.29 -33.88 -3.15
CA ALA A 19 -0.98 -33.82 -2.44
C ALA A 19 -0.73 -34.15 -0.98
N LEU A 20 -1.19 -33.29 -0.05
CA LEU A 20 -1.31 -33.61 1.37
C LEU A 20 -2.67 -33.12 1.84
N ALA A 21 -3.57 -34.11 2.01
CA ALA A 21 -4.85 -33.96 2.70
C ALA A 21 -4.59 -34.13 4.20
N VAL A 22 -5.00 -33.15 5.02
CA VAL A 22 -5.12 -33.32 6.47
C VAL A 22 -6.53 -32.92 6.88
N LEU A 23 -7.32 -33.94 7.18
CA LEU A 23 -8.60 -33.86 7.87
C LEU A 23 -8.31 -33.69 9.38
N GLY A 24 -8.79 -32.62 9.97
CA GLY A 24 -8.74 -32.38 11.41
C GLY A 24 -10.11 -31.93 11.90
N THR A 25 -10.97 -32.89 12.24
CA THR A 25 -12.20 -32.72 13.02
C THR A 25 -11.83 -32.57 14.50
N GLY A 26 -12.28 -31.50 15.14
CA GLY A 26 -12.15 -31.26 16.58
C GLY A 26 -13.36 -30.50 17.10
N CYS A 27 -14.44 -31.24 17.42
CA CYS A 27 -15.51 -30.80 18.33
C CYS A 27 -14.99 -30.86 19.76
N GLY A 28 -15.19 -29.81 20.53
CA GLY A 28 -14.98 -29.78 21.97
C GLY A 28 -15.85 -28.69 22.58
N GLY A 29 -17.06 -29.05 22.95
CA GLY A 29 -17.91 -28.23 23.80
C GLY A 29 -17.48 -28.37 25.26
N GLN A 30 -17.55 -27.28 26.01
CA GLN A 30 -17.60 -27.33 27.47
C GLN A 30 -18.36 -26.14 28.02
N ASP A 31 -19.55 -26.46 28.57
CA ASP A 31 -20.34 -25.59 29.42
C ASP A 31 -19.57 -25.30 30.73
N GLY A 32 -19.47 -24.04 31.10
CA GLY A 32 -18.88 -23.60 32.36
C GLY A 32 -19.54 -22.30 32.82
N THR A 33 -20.64 -22.46 33.60
CA THR A 33 -21.22 -21.40 34.45
C THR A 33 -20.23 -20.95 35.53
N GLY A 34 -20.02 -19.65 35.70
CA GLY A 34 -19.32 -19.09 36.84
C GLY A 34 -19.02 -17.61 36.66
N GLY A 35 -19.76 -16.76 37.38
CA GLY A 35 -19.65 -15.32 37.33
C GLY A 35 -18.37 -14.76 37.94
N GLN A 36 -18.07 -13.56 37.62
CA GLN A 36 -17.68 -12.41 38.46
C GLN A 36 -16.87 -11.38 37.66
N ASP A 37 -17.37 -10.19 37.71
CA ASP A 37 -16.72 -8.88 37.68
C ASP A 37 -15.26 -8.82 37.21
N GLY A 38 -15.05 -8.37 35.99
CA GLY A 38 -13.72 -8.03 35.47
C GLY A 38 -13.86 -6.99 34.36
N ALA A 39 -13.26 -5.84 34.54
CA ALA A 39 -13.25 -4.68 33.68
C ALA A 39 -13.03 -5.02 32.20
N PRO A 40 -13.60 -4.28 31.25
CA PRO A 40 -13.47 -4.55 29.84
C PRO A 40 -12.04 -4.28 29.39
N ALA A 41 -11.32 -5.33 29.01
CA ALA A 41 -10.09 -5.23 28.26
C ALA A 41 -10.40 -4.56 26.91
N SER A 42 -9.83 -3.39 26.70
CA SER A 42 -9.91 -2.66 25.44
C SER A 42 -9.27 -3.49 24.34
N THR A 43 -10.09 -4.11 23.52
CA THR A 43 -9.69 -4.71 22.25
C THR A 43 -9.16 -3.57 21.36
N PRO A 44 -7.97 -3.66 20.74
CA PRO A 44 -7.53 -2.70 19.76
C PRO A 44 -8.46 -2.77 18.55
N GLY A 45 -9.43 -1.86 18.52
CA GLY A 45 -10.36 -1.73 17.42
C GLY A 45 -9.61 -1.39 16.13
N SER A 46 -9.79 -2.20 15.11
CA SER A 46 -9.49 -1.84 13.74
C SER A 46 -10.20 -0.54 13.43
N ALA A 47 -9.45 0.55 13.35
CA ALA A 47 -9.97 1.85 12.98
C ALA A 47 -10.41 1.78 11.51
N THR A 48 -11.67 1.49 11.28
CA THR A 48 -12.33 1.74 10.00
C THR A 48 -12.43 3.25 9.84
N VAL A 49 -11.53 3.83 9.06
CA VAL A 49 -11.55 5.26 8.74
C VAL A 49 -12.72 5.53 7.80
N SER A 50 -13.86 5.93 8.38
CA SER A 50 -14.97 6.50 7.62
C SER A 50 -14.53 7.85 7.06
N ARG A 51 -14.49 7.96 5.74
CA ARG A 51 -14.27 9.21 5.03
C ARG A 51 -15.53 10.07 5.08
N THR A 52 -15.40 11.29 5.60
CA THR A 52 -16.31 12.38 5.27
C THR A 52 -15.72 13.12 4.06
N PRO A 53 -16.40 13.16 2.90
CA PRO A 53 -15.97 13.99 1.79
C PRO A 53 -16.18 15.47 2.18
N GLY A 54 -15.10 16.25 2.23
CA GLY A 54 -15.18 17.69 2.32
C GLY A 54 -15.73 18.29 1.01
N PRO A 55 -16.62 19.31 1.05
CA PRO A 55 -17.15 19.94 -0.15
C PRO A 55 -16.14 20.94 -0.72
N GLY A 56 -15.70 20.72 -1.95
CA GLY A 56 -14.92 21.74 -2.66
C GLY A 56 -14.22 21.26 -3.92
N GLY A 57 -14.83 21.55 -5.08
CA GLY A 57 -14.16 21.48 -6.39
C GLY A 57 -14.53 20.25 -7.21
N GLY A 58 -15.27 20.47 -8.30
CA GLY A 58 -15.69 19.45 -9.27
C GLY A 58 -14.53 18.93 -10.12
N GLY A 59 -13.70 18.09 -9.53
CA GLY A 59 -12.77 17.19 -10.19
C GLY A 59 -12.79 15.91 -9.36
N THR A 60 -12.66 14.76 -10.00
CA THR A 60 -12.58 13.47 -9.32
C THR A 60 -11.49 13.58 -8.24
N ALA A 61 -11.90 13.61 -6.98
CA ALA A 61 -10.96 13.74 -5.86
C ALA A 61 -10.00 12.54 -5.87
N ASP A 62 -8.71 12.80 -5.66
CA ASP A 62 -7.69 11.76 -5.56
C ASP A 62 -8.13 10.71 -4.54
N ARG A 63 -8.14 9.46 -4.97
CA ARG A 63 -8.54 8.34 -4.12
C ARG A 63 -7.31 7.67 -3.53
N VAL A 64 -7.20 7.63 -2.23
CA VAL A 64 -6.19 6.79 -1.56
C VAL A 64 -6.62 5.34 -1.69
N VAL A 65 -5.85 4.52 -2.40
CA VAL A 65 -6.11 3.09 -2.60
C VAL A 65 -5.30 2.22 -1.65
N TYR A 66 -4.18 2.73 -1.16
CA TYR A 66 -3.38 2.12 -0.11
C TYR A 66 -2.82 3.20 0.83
N PHE A 67 -2.82 2.92 2.13
CA PHE A 67 -2.20 3.78 3.14
C PHE A 67 -1.68 2.93 4.29
N SER A 68 -0.45 3.22 4.71
CA SER A 68 0.18 2.66 5.89
C SER A 68 1.07 3.70 6.55
N ALA A 69 1.11 3.71 7.88
CA ALA A 69 2.05 4.50 8.67
C ALA A 69 2.67 3.59 9.72
N ALA A 70 3.93 3.22 9.54
CA ALA A 70 4.61 2.22 10.35
C ALA A 70 6.07 2.61 10.61
N PRO A 71 6.68 2.12 11.72
CA PRO A 71 8.11 2.35 11.99
C PRO A 71 9.05 1.69 10.98
N LYS A 72 8.54 0.71 10.23
CA LYS A 72 9.29 -0.03 9.21
C LYS A 72 8.52 0.01 7.90
N GLY A 73 9.23 0.10 6.79
CA GLY A 73 8.64 0.16 5.45
C GLY A 73 9.72 0.18 4.37
N PRO A 74 9.33 0.25 3.09
CA PRO A 74 10.26 0.47 1.99
C PRO A 74 11.09 1.74 2.20
N LEU A 75 12.16 1.90 1.45
CA LEU A 75 12.95 3.14 1.43
C LEU A 75 12.08 4.30 0.92
N ASP A 76 12.46 5.53 1.28
CA ASP A 76 11.82 6.73 0.76
C ASP A 76 11.91 6.75 -0.76
N GLY A 77 10.81 7.05 -1.41
CA GLY A 77 10.70 7.03 -2.86
C GLY A 77 9.31 7.42 -3.33
N HIS A 78 9.24 7.82 -4.59
CA HIS A 78 8.01 8.25 -5.22
C HIS A 78 8.03 7.85 -6.70
N GLN A 79 6.86 7.53 -7.25
CA GLN A 79 6.74 7.15 -8.65
C GLN A 79 5.31 7.34 -9.16
N VAL A 80 5.17 7.82 -10.39
CA VAL A 80 3.91 7.69 -11.14
C VAL A 80 3.93 6.34 -11.85
N LEU A 81 2.83 5.60 -11.74
CA LEU A 81 2.66 4.24 -12.26
C LEU A 81 1.60 4.28 -13.35
N HIS A 82 2.01 4.02 -14.57
CA HIS A 82 1.20 4.21 -15.79
C HIS A 82 0.55 2.93 -16.30
N ASP A 83 0.97 1.76 -15.78
CA ASP A 83 0.48 0.45 -16.17
C ASP A 83 0.65 -0.58 -15.03
N GLN A 84 0.05 -1.77 -15.23
CA GLN A 84 0.12 -2.86 -14.25
C GLN A 84 1.55 -3.33 -14.00
N ALA A 85 2.43 -3.35 -15.00
CA ALA A 85 3.80 -3.82 -14.84
C ALA A 85 4.63 -2.88 -13.95
N GLU A 86 4.36 -1.58 -14.00
CA GLU A 86 4.95 -0.59 -13.10
C GLU A 86 4.41 -0.75 -11.67
N VAL A 87 3.10 -1.01 -11.53
CA VAL A 87 2.49 -1.29 -10.23
C VAL A 87 3.09 -2.53 -9.59
N ASP A 88 3.25 -3.62 -10.34
CA ASP A 88 3.83 -4.87 -9.83
C ASP A 88 5.28 -4.68 -9.36
N ARG A 89 6.07 -3.90 -10.10
CA ARG A 89 7.45 -3.54 -9.70
C ARG A 89 7.48 -2.69 -8.44
N TYR A 90 6.58 -1.71 -8.34
CA TYR A 90 6.46 -0.88 -7.15
C TYR A 90 5.98 -1.70 -5.94
N ALA A 91 4.98 -2.54 -6.10
CA ALA A 91 4.44 -3.41 -5.06
C ALA A 91 5.47 -4.42 -4.54
N ALA A 92 6.39 -4.88 -5.39
CA ALA A 92 7.44 -5.81 -5.01
C ALA A 92 8.36 -5.27 -3.88
N GLN A 93 8.48 -3.95 -3.73
CA GLN A 93 9.26 -3.32 -2.65
C GLN A 93 8.68 -3.62 -1.25
N PHE A 94 7.41 -4.02 -1.18
CA PHE A 94 6.72 -4.34 0.06
C PHE A 94 6.79 -5.83 0.43
N ALA A 95 7.20 -6.70 -0.51
CA ALA A 95 7.05 -8.15 -0.41
C ALA A 95 7.61 -8.77 0.88
N GLU A 96 8.80 -8.30 1.33
CA GLU A 96 9.49 -8.86 2.51
C GLU A 96 8.97 -8.30 3.84
N ARG A 97 8.40 -7.08 3.83
CA ARG A 97 8.06 -6.34 5.05
C ARG A 97 6.56 -6.28 5.30
N ASP A 98 5.77 -6.25 4.25
CA ASP A 98 4.31 -6.19 4.29
C ASP A 98 3.71 -6.87 3.05
N PRO A 99 3.61 -8.22 3.03
CA PRO A 99 3.02 -8.95 1.92
C PRO A 99 1.57 -8.55 1.62
N GLN A 100 0.81 -8.11 2.64
CA GLN A 100 -0.56 -7.64 2.45
C GLN A 100 -0.60 -6.30 1.72
N ALA A 101 0.36 -5.40 1.98
CA ALA A 101 0.51 -4.16 1.23
C ALA A 101 0.75 -4.45 -0.25
N ARG A 102 1.66 -5.38 -0.55
CA ARG A 102 1.92 -5.82 -1.92
C ARG A 102 0.63 -6.22 -2.64
N THR A 103 -0.12 -7.15 -2.07
CA THR A 103 -1.38 -7.63 -2.66
C THR A 103 -2.38 -6.49 -2.89
N ARG A 104 -2.56 -5.60 -1.90
CA ARG A 104 -3.50 -4.47 -2.02
C ARG A 104 -3.10 -3.50 -3.13
N ILE A 105 -1.80 -3.24 -3.30
CA ILE A 105 -1.28 -2.34 -4.34
C ILE A 105 -1.46 -2.98 -5.72
N GLU A 106 -1.14 -4.28 -5.86
CA GLU A 106 -1.38 -5.03 -7.10
C GLU A 106 -2.85 -5.05 -7.49
N ASP A 107 -3.77 -5.28 -6.51
CA ASP A 107 -5.22 -5.26 -6.75
C ASP A 107 -5.73 -3.87 -7.15
N ALA A 108 -5.18 -2.81 -6.56
CA ALA A 108 -5.51 -1.45 -6.99
C ALA A 108 -5.12 -1.21 -8.45
N GLY A 109 -3.96 -1.71 -8.89
CA GLY A 109 -3.55 -1.65 -10.29
C GLY A 109 -4.53 -2.36 -11.22
N ARG A 110 -4.96 -3.59 -10.86
CA ARG A 110 -5.91 -4.39 -11.66
C ARG A 110 -7.27 -3.71 -11.84
N THR A 111 -7.66 -2.84 -10.91
CA THR A 111 -8.94 -2.12 -10.94
C THR A 111 -8.84 -0.70 -11.49
N THR A 112 -7.63 -0.23 -11.80
CA THR A 112 -7.38 1.11 -12.36
C THR A 112 -7.50 1.09 -13.88
N ASP A 113 -8.28 1.99 -14.42
CA ASP A 113 -8.31 2.26 -15.87
C ASP A 113 -7.14 3.16 -16.26
N PHE A 114 -6.03 2.55 -16.63
CA PHE A 114 -4.82 3.27 -17.03
C PHE A 114 -4.96 4.08 -18.33
N THR A 115 -6.08 4.07 -19.02
CA THR A 115 -6.33 4.99 -20.14
C THR A 115 -6.67 6.39 -19.66
N SER A 116 -7.36 6.50 -18.54
CA SER A 116 -7.86 7.75 -17.95
C SER A 116 -7.23 8.11 -16.59
N GLU A 117 -6.64 7.15 -15.91
CA GLU A 117 -6.08 7.30 -14.57
C GLU A 117 -4.63 6.84 -14.50
N VAL A 118 -3.94 7.20 -13.43
CA VAL A 118 -2.63 6.67 -13.03
C VAL A 118 -2.63 6.40 -11.52
N LEU A 119 -1.69 5.59 -11.06
CA LEU A 119 -1.39 5.50 -9.64
C LEU A 119 -0.14 6.33 -9.32
N VAL A 120 -0.16 6.98 -8.17
CA VAL A 120 1.02 7.70 -7.64
C VAL A 120 1.41 7.05 -6.32
N GLY A 121 2.51 6.33 -6.32
CA GLY A 121 3.10 5.72 -5.14
C GLY A 121 4.06 6.67 -4.44
N TRP A 122 3.95 6.76 -3.11
CA TRP A 122 4.83 7.58 -2.29
C TRP A 122 5.17 6.90 -0.97
N THR A 123 6.46 6.87 -0.65
CA THR A 123 6.96 6.45 0.67
C THR A 123 7.90 7.53 1.18
N ALA A 124 7.66 7.99 2.41
CA ALA A 124 8.46 9.03 3.04
C ALA A 124 8.58 8.81 4.55
N THR A 125 9.72 9.19 5.10
CA THR A 125 9.90 9.27 6.56
C THR A 125 9.21 10.52 7.07
N THR A 126 8.34 10.36 8.07
CA THR A 126 7.45 11.44 8.53
C THR A 126 7.73 11.93 9.94
N GLY A 127 8.59 11.27 10.70
CA GLY A 127 8.95 11.67 12.07
C GLY A 127 8.43 10.71 13.14
N CYS A 128 8.24 11.20 14.36
CA CYS A 128 8.04 10.38 15.56
C CYS A 128 6.59 9.99 15.84
N SER A 129 5.66 10.37 14.98
CA SER A 129 4.24 10.01 15.10
C SER A 129 3.76 9.32 13.85
N ALA A 130 2.88 8.33 14.01
CA ALA A 130 2.23 7.70 12.88
C ALA A 130 1.33 8.71 12.16
N ALA A 131 1.43 8.79 10.84
CA ALA A 131 0.54 9.58 10.02
C ALA A 131 -0.90 9.05 10.13
N THR A 132 -1.88 9.93 10.19
CA THR A 132 -3.30 9.59 10.23
C THR A 132 -3.96 9.69 8.86
N SER A 133 -3.41 10.53 7.99
CA SER A 133 -3.86 10.66 6.60
C SER A 133 -2.75 11.23 5.72
N ALA A 134 -2.92 11.10 4.42
CA ALA A 134 -2.06 11.72 3.42
C ALA A 134 -2.92 12.26 2.27
N ALA A 135 -2.47 13.34 1.65
CA ALA A 135 -3.06 13.93 0.46
C ALA A 135 -1.97 14.23 -0.57
N LEU A 136 -2.28 14.00 -1.85
CA LEU A 136 -1.43 14.41 -2.95
C LEU A 136 -1.74 15.87 -3.31
N THR A 137 -0.71 16.67 -3.45
CA THR A 137 -0.82 18.05 -3.95
C THR A 137 -0.18 18.13 -5.33
N VAL A 138 -0.84 18.85 -6.24
CA VAL A 138 -0.33 19.11 -7.59
C VAL A 138 -0.30 20.62 -7.78
N SER A 139 0.88 21.16 -8.07
CA SER A 139 1.09 22.60 -8.27
C SER A 139 2.04 22.83 -9.45
N GLY A 140 1.49 23.19 -10.62
CA GLY A 140 2.24 23.24 -11.86
C GLY A 140 2.83 21.88 -12.21
N ASP A 141 4.14 21.79 -12.32
CA ASP A 141 4.87 20.53 -12.56
C ASP A 141 5.22 19.74 -11.29
N ARG A 142 4.90 20.27 -10.10
CA ARG A 142 5.27 19.67 -8.81
C ARG A 142 4.18 18.79 -8.24
N LEU A 143 4.58 17.59 -7.84
CA LEU A 143 3.81 16.69 -6.99
C LEU A 143 4.38 16.76 -5.57
N GLY A 144 3.50 16.94 -4.59
CA GLY A 144 3.88 17.00 -3.18
C GLY A 144 3.01 16.06 -2.33
N LEU A 145 3.56 15.59 -1.22
CA LEU A 145 2.86 14.80 -0.23
C LEU A 145 2.55 15.65 1.00
N GLN A 146 1.28 15.87 1.28
CA GLN A 146 0.83 16.46 2.53
C GLN A 146 0.41 15.37 3.50
N VAL A 147 1.01 15.35 4.69
CA VAL A 147 0.77 14.33 5.71
C VAL A 147 0.18 14.98 6.97
N SER A 148 -0.90 14.41 7.50
CA SER A 148 -1.44 14.79 8.80
C SER A 148 -0.91 13.84 9.87
N GLN A 149 -0.45 14.41 10.99
CA GLN A 149 0.13 13.64 12.09
C GLN A 149 -0.30 14.22 13.44
N PRO A 150 -0.44 13.40 14.50
CA PRO A 150 -0.53 13.89 15.86
C PRO A 150 0.76 14.60 16.28
N LYS A 151 0.68 15.41 17.32
CA LYS A 151 1.88 16.00 17.95
C LYS A 151 2.85 14.88 18.33
N PRO A 152 4.15 14.99 18.02
CA PRO A 152 5.12 13.97 18.37
C PRO A 152 5.24 13.83 19.90
N PRO A 153 5.51 12.61 20.40
CA PRO A 153 5.80 12.38 21.81
C PRO A 153 7.11 13.08 22.19
N PRO A 154 7.33 13.34 23.50
CA PRO A 154 8.57 13.97 23.98
C PRO A 154 9.83 13.18 23.63
N GLU A 155 9.70 11.86 23.60
CA GLU A 155 10.78 10.94 23.24
C GLU A 155 10.46 10.23 21.93
N CYS A 156 11.39 10.32 20.98
CA CYS A 156 11.28 9.66 19.69
C CYS A 156 12.19 8.43 19.67
N VAL A 157 11.60 7.25 19.83
CA VAL A 157 12.35 5.99 19.80
C VAL A 157 12.62 5.54 18.36
N ALA A 158 11.69 5.78 17.44
CA ALA A 158 11.82 5.43 16.02
C ALA A 158 10.99 6.38 15.16
N ALA A 159 11.52 6.70 13.98
CA ALA A 159 10.77 7.45 12.99
C ALA A 159 9.73 6.56 12.31
N PHE A 160 8.54 7.10 12.08
CA PHE A 160 7.52 6.48 11.27
C PHE A 160 7.75 6.77 9.78
N ARG A 161 7.29 5.85 8.95
CA ARG A 161 7.22 6.00 7.50
C ARG A 161 5.77 5.95 7.07
N VAL A 162 5.38 6.85 6.19
CA VAL A 162 4.11 6.76 5.47
C VAL A 162 4.38 6.10 4.11
N SER A 163 3.55 5.13 3.76
CA SER A 163 3.48 4.57 2.42
C SER A 163 2.05 4.73 1.95
N VAL A 164 1.86 5.40 0.82
CA VAL A 164 0.55 5.71 0.29
C VAL A 164 0.53 5.53 -1.23
N VAL A 165 -0.58 5.06 -1.77
CA VAL A 165 -0.84 5.02 -3.21
C VAL A 165 -2.14 5.76 -3.49
N PHE A 166 -2.06 6.74 -4.36
CA PHE A 166 -3.19 7.53 -4.84
C PHE A 166 -3.60 7.06 -6.23
N GLN A 167 -4.89 6.99 -6.49
CA GLN A 167 -5.46 6.89 -7.83
C GLN A 167 -5.89 8.30 -8.26
N VAL A 168 -5.40 8.75 -9.40
CA VAL A 168 -5.48 10.14 -9.85
C VAL A 168 -5.84 10.15 -11.31
N ALA A 169 -6.69 11.11 -11.74
CA ALA A 169 -6.95 11.33 -13.15
C ALA A 169 -5.63 11.68 -13.88
N ARG A 170 -5.35 10.99 -14.98
CA ARG A 170 -4.10 11.13 -15.75
C ARG A 170 -3.82 12.57 -16.17
N GLU A 171 -4.87 13.30 -16.55
CA GLU A 171 -4.80 14.71 -16.99
C GLU A 171 -4.29 15.67 -15.89
N ARG A 172 -4.39 15.28 -14.61
CA ARG A 172 -3.89 16.07 -13.48
C ARG A 172 -2.40 15.92 -13.24
N ILE A 173 -1.80 14.87 -13.79
CA ILE A 173 -0.38 14.60 -13.58
C ILE A 173 0.42 15.25 -14.70
N PRO A 174 1.39 16.11 -14.39
CA PRO A 174 2.29 16.71 -15.38
C PRO A 174 3.02 15.65 -16.18
N ALA A 175 3.34 15.94 -17.45
CA ALA A 175 4.07 15.01 -18.31
C ALA A 175 5.49 14.70 -17.77
N GLN A 176 6.09 15.63 -17.03
CA GLN A 176 7.38 15.47 -16.38
C GLN A 176 7.25 15.96 -14.92
N PRO A 177 6.70 15.14 -14.02
CA PRO A 177 6.46 15.55 -12.66
C PRO A 177 7.76 15.70 -11.88
N VAL A 178 7.87 16.78 -11.14
CA VAL A 178 8.93 17.03 -10.15
C VAL A 178 8.34 16.72 -8.78
N PHE A 179 8.96 15.82 -8.05
CA PHE A 179 8.54 15.47 -6.70
C PHE A 179 9.26 16.33 -5.67
N GLY A 180 8.52 16.87 -4.67
CA GLY A 180 9.05 17.78 -3.67
C GLY A 180 8.42 17.63 -2.29
#